data_14203ce903556430c1588d74bbbbaada
#
_entry.id   14203ce903556430c1588d74bbbbaada
#
_cell.length_a   1.000
_cell.length_b   1.000
_cell.length_c   1.000
_cell.angle_alpha   90.00
_cell.angle_beta   90.00
_cell.angle_gamma   90.00
#
_symmetry.space_group_name_H-M   'P 1'
#
loop_
_entity.id
_entity.type
_entity.pdbx_description
1 polymer ?
#
loop_
_entity_poly.entity_id
_entity_poly.type
_entity_poly.pdbx_seq_one_letter_code
_entity_poly.pdbx_strand_id
1 'polypeptide(L)'
;MEDAQFDRLAQHLGVLRSRRAVTALLGGLVVSPVLTGPEGSAGKKKKKKCATKCATGCCTSKFGKCLQPAQQSVSRCGTGGAVCTSTGCRECTAERPCPAGQCCSGRGTCGACLVFVTSTEKTAPNLGGLAGADGICQELARAAALPGRYLAWLSDSTASPSTRFTRATAPYALVDGTYVADSWADLTSGTLNHAINRSESNTVIPGSFVWTHTLPDGTAGGSFPNSTCGNWTSAPNNSFGNSGSLKTTSAWTSGSASNCSLPIRLYCF
;
A
#
# COMPACT_ATOMS: atom_id res chain seq x y z
N MET A 1 17.49 5.74 40.94
CA MET A 1 18.93 5.35 40.97
C MET A 1 19.17 4.28 39.91
N GLU A 2 18.82 4.57 38.63
CA GLU A 2 18.95 3.59 37.48
C GLU A 2 19.42 4.18 36.16
N ASP A 3 19.66 5.50 36.08
CA ASP A 3 20.12 6.11 34.82
C ASP A 3 21.64 6.10 34.60
N ALA A 4 22.43 5.65 35.56
CA ALA A 4 23.88 5.61 35.43
C ALA A 4 24.47 4.33 34.83
N GLN A 5 23.66 3.31 34.58
CA GLN A 5 24.12 2.04 34.00
C GLN A 5 23.96 1.97 32.47
N PHE A 6 23.07 2.76 31.90
CA PHE A 6 22.87 2.79 30.45
C PHE A 6 23.96 3.56 29.70
N ASP A 7 24.52 4.60 30.29
CA ASP A 7 25.58 5.42 29.67
C ASP A 7 26.94 4.69 29.56
N ARG A 8 27.20 3.70 30.40
CA ARG A 8 28.45 2.91 30.30
C ARG A 8 28.44 1.85 29.20
N LEU A 9 27.29 1.38 28.75
CA LEU A 9 27.20 0.44 27.63
C LEU A 9 27.36 1.11 26.26
N ALA A 10 26.94 2.35 26.13
CA ALA A 10 27.06 3.11 24.89
C ALA A 10 28.49 3.52 24.54
N GLN A 11 29.35 3.67 25.54
CA GLN A 11 30.76 4.05 25.33
C GLN A 11 31.68 2.87 24.91
N HIS A 12 31.30 1.62 25.17
CA HIS A 12 32.09 0.46 24.77
C HIS A 12 31.84 -0.04 23.33
N LEU A 13 30.79 0.41 22.65
CA LEU A 13 30.52 0.04 21.26
C LEU A 13 31.05 1.02 20.20
N GLY A 14 31.68 2.12 20.64
CA GLY A 14 32.24 3.18 19.77
C GLY A 14 33.67 2.95 19.28
N VAL A 15 34.38 1.90 19.71
CA VAL A 15 35.84 1.76 19.48
C VAL A 15 36.24 0.72 18.43
N LEU A 16 35.31 0.18 17.65
CA LEU A 16 35.65 -0.81 16.62
C LEU A 16 35.54 -0.29 15.16
N ARG A 17 35.87 0.98 14.94
CA ARG A 17 36.04 1.51 13.59
C ARG A 17 37.31 2.35 13.47
N SER A 18 38.47 1.71 13.53
CA SER A 18 39.71 2.23 12.91
C SER A 18 40.80 1.16 12.92
N ARG A 19 40.81 0.32 11.92
CA ARG A 19 42.01 -0.45 11.55
C ARG A 19 42.30 -0.24 10.07
N ARG A 20 42.82 0.93 9.75
CA ARG A 20 43.60 1.17 8.53
C ARG A 20 44.63 2.24 8.89
N ALA A 21 45.79 1.80 9.18
CA ALA A 21 47.11 2.44 9.00
C ALA A 21 48.06 1.89 10.08
N VAL A 22 49.03 1.21 9.63
CA VAL A 22 50.43 1.15 10.03
C VAL A 22 50.97 -0.20 9.61
N THR A 23 51.69 -0.22 8.50
CA THR A 23 52.92 -0.98 8.32
C THR A 23 53.62 -0.40 7.09
N ALA A 24 54.50 0.51 7.35
CA ALA A 24 55.61 0.82 6.47
C ALA A 24 56.88 0.68 7.30
N LEU A 25 57.93 0.12 6.68
CA LEU A 25 59.30 0.01 7.17
C LEU A 25 59.69 -1.31 7.82
N LEU A 26 60.26 -2.18 6.99
CA LEU A 26 61.63 -2.65 7.14
C LEU A 26 62.04 -3.45 5.87
N GLY A 27 63.20 -3.11 5.31
CA GLY A 27 63.69 -3.56 4.03
C GLY A 27 64.24 -4.98 4.00
N GLY A 28 64.29 -5.51 2.80
CA GLY A 28 64.91 -6.79 2.45
C GLY A 28 64.89 -6.99 0.95
N LEU A 29 65.96 -6.69 0.29
CA LEU A 29 66.22 -7.05 -1.12
C LEU A 29 66.20 -8.59 -1.29
N VAL A 30 65.33 -9.09 -2.13
CA VAL A 30 65.53 -10.39 -2.81
C VAL A 30 65.02 -10.28 -4.26
N VAL A 31 65.92 -10.69 -5.13
CA VAL A 31 65.87 -10.68 -6.59
C VAL A 31 64.73 -11.58 -7.12
N SER A 32 64.19 -11.18 -8.26
CA SER A 32 63.11 -11.77 -9.05
C SER A 32 63.24 -13.24 -9.42
N PRO A 33 62.09 -13.90 -9.79
CA PRO A 33 61.85 -14.05 -11.22
C PRO A 33 60.48 -13.61 -11.66
N VAL A 34 60.44 -13.02 -12.84
CA VAL A 34 59.24 -12.68 -13.60
C VAL A 34 58.50 -13.96 -13.95
N LEU A 35 57.34 -14.16 -13.33
CA LEU A 35 56.32 -15.07 -13.82
C LEU A 35 55.16 -14.21 -14.34
N THR A 36 55.09 -14.12 -15.66
CA THR A 36 53.90 -13.62 -16.38
C THR A 36 52.71 -14.55 -16.10
N GLY A 37 51.93 -14.26 -15.05
CA GLY A 37 50.65 -14.85 -14.85
C GLY A 37 49.60 -14.07 -15.66
N PRO A 38 48.53 -14.72 -16.19
CA PRO A 38 47.53 -14.02 -16.98
C PRO A 38 46.83 -13.00 -16.12
N GLU A 39 46.77 -11.77 -16.61
CA GLU A 39 45.94 -10.69 -16.00
C GLU A 39 44.53 -11.20 -15.83
N GLY A 40 44.12 -11.44 -14.57
CA GLY A 40 42.75 -11.72 -14.22
C GLY A 40 41.90 -10.50 -14.56
N SER A 41 41.30 -10.55 -15.74
CA SER A 41 40.26 -9.60 -16.16
C SER A 41 39.21 -9.54 -15.07
N ALA A 42 39.23 -8.49 -14.26
CA ALA A 42 38.16 -8.18 -13.31
C ALA A 42 36.87 -8.03 -14.10
N GLY A 43 36.11 -9.10 -14.16
CA GLY A 43 34.84 -9.16 -14.90
C GLY A 43 33.91 -8.03 -14.46
N LYS A 44 33.80 -7.00 -15.29
CA LYS A 44 32.85 -5.92 -15.10
C LYS A 44 31.46 -6.55 -14.92
N LYS A 45 30.95 -6.58 -13.68
CA LYS A 45 29.58 -7.05 -13.38
C LYS A 45 28.63 -6.29 -14.29
N LYS A 46 28.13 -6.95 -15.35
CA LYS A 46 27.14 -6.36 -16.28
C LYS A 46 25.94 -5.89 -15.46
N LYS A 47 25.71 -4.58 -15.42
CA LYS A 47 24.52 -4.02 -14.76
C LYS A 47 23.28 -4.62 -15.44
N LYS A 48 22.44 -5.32 -14.68
CA LYS A 48 21.16 -5.85 -15.21
C LYS A 48 20.30 -4.70 -15.68
N LYS A 49 19.67 -4.84 -16.84
CA LYS A 49 18.72 -3.84 -17.38
C LYS A 49 17.56 -3.66 -16.39
N CYS A 50 17.10 -2.43 -16.21
CA CYS A 50 15.97 -2.13 -15.34
C CYS A 50 14.71 -2.90 -15.75
N ALA A 51 14.44 -3.05 -17.04
CA ALA A 51 13.30 -3.78 -17.58
C ALA A 51 13.14 -5.20 -17.02
N THR A 52 14.25 -5.89 -16.70
CA THR A 52 14.20 -7.25 -16.12
C THR A 52 13.76 -7.28 -14.65
N LYS A 53 13.64 -6.12 -14.00
CA LYS A 53 13.27 -5.98 -12.59
C LYS A 53 12.01 -5.11 -12.39
N CYS A 54 11.42 -4.62 -13.46
CA CYS A 54 10.36 -3.62 -13.45
C CYS A 54 9.18 -4.11 -14.32
N ALA A 55 8.54 -5.19 -13.90
CA ALA A 55 7.46 -5.80 -14.67
C ALA A 55 6.21 -4.90 -14.75
N THR A 56 5.89 -4.19 -13.67
CA THR A 56 4.65 -3.40 -13.54
C THR A 56 4.85 -1.89 -13.66
N GLY A 57 6.08 -1.41 -13.55
CA GLY A 57 6.43 0.02 -13.59
C GLY A 57 7.22 0.43 -14.81
N CYS A 58 7.79 1.64 -14.78
CA CYS A 58 8.71 2.13 -15.80
C CYS A 58 10.12 2.39 -15.23
N CYS A 59 11.10 2.46 -16.10
CA CYS A 59 12.50 2.65 -15.76
C CYS A 59 12.93 4.10 -15.93
N THR A 60 13.60 4.69 -14.96
CA THR A 60 14.14 6.07 -15.09
C THR A 60 15.17 6.19 -16.21
N SER A 61 15.81 5.08 -16.57
CA SER A 61 16.69 4.89 -17.71
C SER A 61 16.90 3.40 -17.97
N LYS A 62 17.59 3.03 -19.08
CA LYS A 62 17.86 1.62 -19.43
C LYS A 62 18.48 0.80 -18.27
N PHE A 63 19.28 1.44 -17.39
CA PHE A 63 19.92 0.84 -16.22
C PHE A 63 19.55 1.53 -14.91
N GLY A 64 18.49 2.37 -14.95
CA GLY A 64 18.04 3.20 -13.83
C GLY A 64 17.21 2.45 -12.80
N LYS A 65 16.48 3.24 -11.99
CA LYS A 65 15.56 2.70 -10.98
C LYS A 65 14.21 2.37 -11.64
N CYS A 66 13.55 1.34 -11.13
CA CYS A 66 12.16 1.07 -11.42
C CYS A 66 11.27 2.07 -10.64
N LEU A 67 10.44 2.81 -11.34
CA LEU A 67 9.34 3.58 -10.76
C LEU A 67 8.08 2.73 -10.83
N GLN A 68 7.66 2.26 -9.69
CA GLN A 68 6.38 1.56 -9.58
C GLN A 68 5.21 2.50 -9.91
N PRO A 69 4.03 2.01 -10.32
CA PRO A 69 2.89 2.86 -10.70
C PRO A 69 2.56 3.96 -9.69
N ALA A 70 2.60 3.66 -8.39
CA ALA A 70 2.37 4.64 -7.32
C ALA A 70 3.46 5.73 -7.21
N GLN A 71 4.63 5.54 -7.82
CA GLN A 71 5.76 6.49 -7.81
C GLN A 71 5.86 7.30 -9.08
N GLN A 72 4.97 7.06 -10.05
CA GLN A 72 4.95 7.77 -11.33
C GLN A 72 4.29 9.13 -11.18
N SER A 73 4.56 10.03 -12.12
CA SER A 73 3.98 11.38 -12.20
C SER A 73 3.60 11.70 -13.64
N VAL A 74 2.87 12.81 -13.87
CA VAL A 74 2.50 13.29 -15.22
C VAL A 74 3.68 13.54 -16.13
N SER A 75 4.87 13.76 -15.57
CA SER A 75 6.11 13.94 -16.34
C SER A 75 6.95 12.67 -16.45
N ARG A 76 6.53 11.56 -15.80
CA ARG A 76 7.35 10.35 -15.73
C ARG A 76 6.50 9.12 -15.42
N CYS A 77 5.96 8.52 -16.47
CA CYS A 77 5.09 7.34 -16.39
C CYS A 77 5.43 6.27 -17.43
N GLY A 78 4.84 5.08 -17.26
CA GLY A 78 4.96 3.95 -18.17
C GLY A 78 4.81 2.61 -17.44
N THR A 79 4.78 1.52 -18.20
CA THR A 79 4.59 0.15 -17.71
C THR A 79 5.57 -0.81 -18.36
N GLY A 80 5.61 -2.06 -17.91
CA GLY A 80 6.35 -3.15 -18.56
C GLY A 80 7.86 -2.95 -18.62
N GLY A 81 8.45 -2.19 -17.71
CA GLY A 81 9.88 -1.92 -17.67
C GLY A 81 10.39 -1.02 -18.80
N ALA A 82 9.52 -0.41 -19.58
CA ALA A 82 9.92 0.61 -20.57
C ALA A 82 10.58 1.81 -19.88
N VAL A 83 11.33 2.61 -20.62
CA VAL A 83 11.85 3.87 -20.08
C VAL A 83 10.68 4.83 -19.86
N CYS A 84 10.63 5.44 -18.66
CA CYS A 84 9.58 6.40 -18.33
C CYS A 84 9.61 7.57 -19.32
N THR A 85 8.45 7.94 -19.83
CA THR A 85 8.28 9.07 -20.76
C THR A 85 7.42 10.14 -20.10
N SER A 86 7.46 11.35 -20.63
CA SER A 86 6.51 12.41 -20.31
C SER A 86 5.31 12.42 -21.28
N THR A 87 5.42 11.70 -22.39
CA THR A 87 4.35 11.58 -23.39
C THR A 87 3.46 10.39 -23.07
N GLY A 88 2.15 10.64 -22.97
CA GLY A 88 1.17 9.58 -22.65
C GLY A 88 0.88 9.41 -21.17
N CYS A 89 1.53 10.15 -20.29
CA CYS A 89 1.11 10.29 -18.90
C CYS A 89 -0.22 11.03 -18.87
N ARG A 90 -1.30 10.34 -18.56
CA ARG A 90 -2.60 10.97 -18.44
C ARG A 90 -2.77 11.53 -17.05
N GLU A 91 -3.06 12.81 -16.95
CA GLU A 91 -3.70 13.36 -15.77
C GLU A 91 -5.11 12.78 -15.70
N CYS A 92 -5.42 12.17 -14.57
CA CYS A 92 -6.76 11.71 -14.30
C CYS A 92 -7.50 12.79 -13.48
N THR A 93 -8.63 13.18 -13.99
CA THR A 93 -9.61 14.04 -13.31
C THR A 93 -10.97 13.36 -13.35
N ALA A 94 -11.97 13.96 -12.71
CA ALA A 94 -13.34 13.47 -12.79
C ALA A 94 -13.85 13.44 -14.25
N GLU A 95 -13.41 14.41 -15.07
CA GLU A 95 -13.78 14.55 -16.49
C GLU A 95 -12.89 13.71 -17.43
N ARG A 96 -11.76 13.23 -16.93
CA ARG A 96 -10.81 12.38 -17.67
C ARG A 96 -10.48 11.13 -16.86
N PRO A 97 -11.39 10.17 -16.81
CA PRO A 97 -11.15 8.92 -16.08
C PRO A 97 -10.00 8.13 -16.72
N CYS A 98 -9.37 7.30 -15.93
CA CYS A 98 -8.36 6.38 -16.41
C CYS A 98 -8.95 5.32 -17.35
N PRO A 99 -8.13 4.71 -18.22
CA PRO A 99 -8.53 3.53 -18.98
C PRO A 99 -9.09 2.44 -18.07
N ALA A 100 -9.93 1.58 -18.65
CA ALA A 100 -10.51 0.44 -17.93
C ALA A 100 -9.43 -0.37 -17.20
N GLY A 101 -9.70 -0.72 -15.96
CA GLY A 101 -8.78 -1.50 -15.13
C GLY A 101 -7.66 -0.71 -14.47
N GLN A 102 -7.62 0.62 -14.64
CA GLN A 102 -6.68 1.51 -13.95
C GLN A 102 -7.43 2.54 -13.11
N CYS A 103 -6.80 2.99 -12.05
CA CYS A 103 -7.32 4.04 -11.18
C CYS A 103 -6.49 5.32 -11.27
N CYS A 104 -7.03 6.39 -10.71
CA CYS A 104 -6.29 7.63 -10.56
C CYS A 104 -5.38 7.54 -9.33
N SER A 105 -4.08 7.59 -9.52
CA SER A 105 -3.11 7.56 -8.42
C SER A 105 -3.08 8.89 -7.67
N GLY A 106 -2.55 8.91 -6.45
CA GLY A 106 -2.40 10.11 -5.63
C GLY A 106 -1.55 11.23 -6.25
N ARG A 107 -0.98 11.00 -7.43
CA ARG A 107 -0.22 11.99 -8.21
C ARG A 107 -0.91 12.42 -9.48
N GLY A 108 -2.21 12.12 -9.62
CA GLY A 108 -3.00 12.50 -10.79
C GLY A 108 -2.63 11.72 -12.06
N THR A 109 -2.05 10.54 -11.95
CA THR A 109 -1.72 9.66 -13.08
C THR A 109 -2.55 8.39 -13.03
N CYS A 110 -2.89 7.84 -14.18
CA CYS A 110 -3.54 6.54 -14.24
C CYS A 110 -2.54 5.43 -13.85
N GLY A 111 -2.96 4.55 -12.95
CA GLY A 111 -2.11 3.48 -12.44
C GLY A 111 -2.76 2.75 -11.28
N ALA A 112 -2.04 2.61 -10.16
CA ALA A 112 -2.52 1.95 -8.97
C ALA A 112 -3.79 2.60 -8.40
N CYS A 113 -4.71 1.77 -7.93
CA CYS A 113 -5.88 2.19 -7.17
C CYS A 113 -5.47 2.52 -5.74
N LEU A 114 -5.70 3.73 -5.29
CA LEU A 114 -5.42 4.10 -3.90
C LEU A 114 -6.50 3.56 -2.99
N VAL A 115 -6.05 3.05 -1.85
CA VAL A 115 -6.93 2.58 -0.77
C VAL A 115 -6.47 3.17 0.55
N PHE A 116 -7.43 3.45 1.43
CA PHE A 116 -7.14 3.96 2.77
C PHE A 116 -8.21 3.51 3.77
N VAL A 117 -7.91 3.64 5.06
CA VAL A 117 -8.89 3.56 6.14
C VAL A 117 -9.26 4.96 6.58
N THR A 118 -10.52 5.23 6.87
CA THR A 118 -10.95 6.58 7.30
C THR A 118 -10.24 7.04 8.56
N SER A 119 -9.78 8.29 8.60
CA SER A 119 -9.24 8.92 9.82
C SER A 119 -10.29 9.10 10.89
N THR A 120 -11.57 9.16 10.50
CA THR A 120 -12.73 9.33 11.39
C THR A 120 -13.45 8.01 11.62
N GLU A 121 -14.12 7.90 12.75
CA GLU A 121 -14.97 6.77 13.12
C GLU A 121 -16.44 7.17 13.05
N LYS A 122 -17.32 6.23 12.71
CA LYS A 122 -18.77 6.42 12.65
C LYS A 122 -19.47 5.21 13.24
N THR A 123 -20.54 5.44 13.97
CA THR A 123 -21.49 4.37 14.32
C THR A 123 -22.22 3.93 13.06
N ALA A 124 -22.68 2.69 13.02
CA ALA A 124 -23.37 2.18 11.84
C ALA A 124 -24.57 3.01 11.38
N PRO A 125 -25.46 3.51 12.26
CA PRO A 125 -26.56 4.40 11.85
C PRO A 125 -26.10 5.68 11.17
N ASN A 126 -24.94 6.20 11.55
CA ASN A 126 -24.39 7.45 11.04
C ASN A 126 -23.63 7.27 9.71
N LEU A 127 -23.62 6.06 9.16
CA LEU A 127 -23.11 5.82 7.82
C LEU A 127 -24.11 6.26 6.75
N GLY A 128 -25.41 6.18 7.01
CA GLY A 128 -26.44 6.56 6.03
C GLY A 128 -26.54 5.58 4.85
N GLY A 129 -26.36 4.29 5.12
CA GLY A 129 -26.33 3.24 4.10
C GLY A 129 -25.06 3.26 3.26
N LEU A 130 -25.06 2.50 2.15
CA LEU A 130 -23.92 2.46 1.23
C LEU A 130 -23.63 3.83 0.62
N ALA A 131 -24.64 4.58 0.24
CA ALA A 131 -24.46 5.90 -0.38
C ALA A 131 -23.82 6.91 0.57
N GLY A 132 -24.22 6.91 1.84
CA GLY A 132 -23.64 7.77 2.86
C GLY A 132 -22.20 7.36 3.18
N ALA A 133 -21.92 6.07 3.28
CA ALA A 133 -20.56 5.54 3.46
C ALA A 133 -19.63 5.92 2.31
N ASP A 134 -20.11 5.85 1.06
CA ASP A 134 -19.36 6.34 -0.12
C ASP A 134 -19.12 7.84 -0.03
N GLY A 135 -20.12 8.60 0.40
CA GLY A 135 -20.00 10.04 0.62
C GLY A 135 -18.88 10.38 1.62
N ILE A 136 -18.81 9.65 2.73
CA ILE A 136 -17.74 9.80 3.74
C ILE A 136 -16.36 9.52 3.11
N CYS A 137 -16.21 8.42 2.37
CA CYS A 137 -14.97 8.09 1.67
C CYS A 137 -14.55 9.19 0.68
N GLN A 138 -15.49 9.66 -0.12
CA GLN A 138 -15.24 10.69 -1.12
C GLN A 138 -14.89 12.05 -0.51
N GLU A 139 -15.53 12.40 0.59
CA GLU A 139 -15.27 13.66 1.31
C GLU A 139 -13.87 13.68 1.93
N LEU A 140 -13.49 12.61 2.61
CA LEU A 140 -12.14 12.47 3.18
C LEU A 140 -11.06 12.45 2.09
N ALA A 141 -11.30 11.75 0.99
CA ALA A 141 -10.37 11.74 -0.14
C ALA A 141 -10.20 13.15 -0.73
N ARG A 142 -11.27 13.93 -0.90
CA ARG A 142 -11.19 15.33 -1.37
C ARG A 142 -10.43 16.21 -0.39
N ALA A 143 -10.70 16.08 0.90
CA ALA A 143 -10.00 16.85 1.94
C ALA A 143 -8.49 16.59 1.93
N ALA A 144 -8.09 15.36 1.61
CA ALA A 144 -6.68 14.95 1.46
C ALA A 144 -6.12 15.18 0.06
N ALA A 145 -6.86 15.83 -0.84
CA ALA A 145 -6.50 16.05 -2.25
C ALA A 145 -6.15 14.74 -3.01
N LEU A 146 -6.77 13.63 -2.62
CA LEU A 146 -6.64 12.37 -3.34
C LEU A 146 -7.55 12.40 -4.57
N PRO A 147 -7.02 12.15 -5.77
CA PRO A 147 -7.80 12.18 -7.00
C PRO A 147 -8.62 10.91 -7.18
N GLY A 148 -9.70 10.99 -7.93
CA GLY A 148 -10.54 9.85 -8.27
C GLY A 148 -11.86 9.81 -7.50
N ARG A 149 -12.57 8.71 -7.72
CA ARG A 149 -13.82 8.38 -7.02
C ARG A 149 -13.55 7.28 -6.01
N TYR A 150 -14.03 7.48 -4.80
CA TYR A 150 -13.87 6.53 -3.70
C TYR A 150 -15.21 5.99 -3.24
N LEU A 151 -15.25 4.69 -3.03
CA LEU A 151 -16.39 3.95 -2.51
C LEU A 151 -15.96 3.20 -1.24
N ALA A 152 -16.91 3.01 -0.33
CA ALA A 152 -16.68 2.20 0.86
C ALA A 152 -16.68 0.70 0.52
N TRP A 153 -15.70 -0.05 1.03
CA TRP A 153 -15.70 -1.52 1.02
C TRP A 153 -16.73 -2.03 2.03
N LEU A 154 -17.97 -1.95 1.62
CA LEU A 154 -19.10 -2.20 2.48
C LEU A 154 -20.21 -2.88 1.68
N SER A 155 -20.82 -3.90 2.27
CA SER A 155 -21.98 -4.60 1.69
C SER A 155 -23.22 -4.38 2.54
N ASP A 156 -24.36 -4.43 1.90
CA ASP A 156 -25.67 -4.52 2.55
C ASP A 156 -26.49 -5.68 1.95
N SER A 157 -27.81 -5.69 2.20
CA SER A 157 -28.70 -6.71 1.65
C SER A 157 -28.90 -6.64 0.13
N THR A 158 -28.46 -5.55 -0.53
CA THR A 158 -28.75 -5.27 -1.94
C THR A 158 -27.52 -5.26 -2.83
N ALA A 159 -26.38 -4.87 -2.29
CA ALA A 159 -25.16 -4.67 -3.08
C ALA A 159 -23.88 -4.90 -2.27
N SER A 160 -22.82 -5.18 -2.98
CA SER A 160 -21.49 -5.48 -2.41
C SER A 160 -20.38 -4.91 -3.28
N PRO A 161 -19.13 -4.85 -2.82
CA PRO A 161 -17.99 -4.44 -3.64
C PRO A 161 -17.89 -5.21 -4.95
N SER A 162 -18.18 -6.53 -4.98
CA SER A 162 -18.15 -7.34 -6.20
C SER A 162 -19.13 -6.87 -7.28
N THR A 163 -20.23 -6.19 -6.90
CA THR A 163 -21.25 -5.66 -7.83
C THR A 163 -21.10 -4.16 -8.08
N ARG A 164 -20.44 -3.43 -7.18
CA ARG A 164 -20.36 -1.95 -7.19
C ARG A 164 -19.05 -1.40 -7.74
N PHE A 165 -17.95 -2.14 -7.55
CA PHE A 165 -16.63 -1.65 -7.87
C PHE A 165 -16.22 -2.01 -9.30
N THR A 166 -15.47 -1.10 -9.92
CA THR A 166 -14.74 -1.45 -11.15
C THR A 166 -13.56 -2.34 -10.79
N ARG A 167 -13.53 -3.53 -11.35
CA ARG A 167 -12.46 -4.51 -11.09
C ARG A 167 -11.18 -4.06 -11.78
N ALA A 168 -10.23 -3.54 -10.99
CA ALA A 168 -8.97 -3.08 -11.54
C ALA A 168 -8.03 -4.24 -11.88
N THR A 169 -7.34 -4.11 -13.00
CA THR A 169 -6.18 -4.94 -13.35
C THR A 169 -4.87 -4.32 -12.85
N ALA A 170 -4.93 -3.07 -12.42
CA ALA A 170 -3.83 -2.36 -11.77
C ALA A 170 -3.76 -2.71 -10.28
N PRO A 171 -2.58 -2.55 -9.66
CA PRO A 171 -2.40 -2.77 -8.23
C PRO A 171 -3.25 -1.84 -7.36
N TYR A 172 -3.61 -2.33 -6.19
CA TYR A 172 -4.15 -1.52 -5.09
C TYR A 172 -3.00 -1.13 -4.15
N ALA A 173 -2.94 0.13 -3.78
CA ALA A 173 -1.86 0.66 -2.95
C ALA A 173 -2.38 1.63 -1.88
N LEU A 174 -1.73 1.63 -0.72
CA LEU A 174 -1.92 2.66 0.30
C LEU A 174 -1.47 4.03 -0.22
N VAL A 175 -1.86 5.08 0.48
CA VAL A 175 -1.51 6.48 0.13
C VAL A 175 0.00 6.72 0.07
N ASP A 176 0.81 5.96 0.82
CA ASP A 176 2.28 6.01 0.76
C ASP A 176 2.90 5.20 -0.39
N GLY A 177 2.08 4.48 -1.15
CA GLY A 177 2.51 3.63 -2.26
C GLY A 177 2.82 2.19 -1.88
N THR A 178 2.58 1.76 -0.63
CA THR A 178 2.71 0.35 -0.22
C THR A 178 1.63 -0.48 -0.91
N TYR A 179 2.00 -1.55 -1.61
CA TYR A 179 1.05 -2.43 -2.29
C TYR A 179 0.26 -3.29 -1.31
N VAL A 180 -1.05 -3.29 -1.51
CA VAL A 180 -2.02 -4.10 -0.75
C VAL A 180 -2.40 -5.35 -1.53
N ALA A 181 -2.56 -5.21 -2.85
CA ALA A 181 -2.87 -6.30 -3.77
C ALA A 181 -2.41 -5.92 -5.19
N ASP A 182 -2.07 -6.92 -6.02
CA ASP A 182 -1.56 -6.69 -7.38
C ASP A 182 -2.68 -6.46 -8.41
N SER A 183 -3.91 -6.81 -8.08
CA SER A 183 -5.11 -6.66 -8.92
C SER A 183 -6.38 -6.88 -8.10
N TRP A 184 -7.56 -6.74 -8.73
CA TRP A 184 -8.83 -7.17 -8.12
C TRP A 184 -8.83 -8.64 -7.75
N ALA A 185 -8.32 -9.52 -8.62
CA ALA A 185 -8.26 -10.95 -8.35
C ALA A 185 -7.39 -11.28 -7.11
N ASP A 186 -6.30 -10.55 -6.94
CA ASP A 186 -5.42 -10.70 -5.79
C ASP A 186 -6.06 -10.09 -4.52
N LEU A 187 -6.67 -8.90 -4.61
CA LEU A 187 -7.43 -8.28 -3.52
C LEU A 187 -8.52 -9.20 -2.96
N THR A 188 -9.15 -9.96 -3.85
CA THR A 188 -10.27 -10.86 -3.52
C THR A 188 -9.85 -12.33 -3.34
N SER A 189 -8.56 -12.60 -3.18
CA SER A 189 -8.01 -13.95 -2.98
C SER A 189 -8.12 -14.46 -1.53
N GLY A 190 -8.42 -13.56 -0.58
CA GLY A 190 -8.55 -13.87 0.84
C GLY A 190 -7.48 -13.24 1.73
N THR A 191 -6.27 -13.02 1.21
CA THR A 191 -5.16 -12.47 2.00
C THR A 191 -4.50 -11.33 1.24
N LEU A 192 -4.31 -10.19 1.91
CA LEU A 192 -3.63 -9.03 1.36
C LEU A 192 -2.10 -9.16 1.48
N ASN A 193 -1.37 -8.49 0.60
CA ASN A 193 0.09 -8.35 0.69
C ASN A 193 0.50 -7.46 1.89
N HIS A 194 -0.35 -6.48 2.23
CA HIS A 194 -0.16 -5.57 3.37
C HIS A 194 -1.50 -5.15 3.95
N ALA A 195 -1.56 -4.93 5.27
CA ALA A 195 -2.77 -4.46 5.94
C ALA A 195 -3.13 -3.02 5.51
N ILE A 196 -4.45 -2.73 5.36
CA ILE A 196 -4.93 -1.39 5.04
C ILE A 196 -5.03 -0.59 6.33
N ASN A 197 -3.93 0.01 6.75
CA ASN A 197 -3.77 0.66 8.05
C ASN A 197 -3.36 2.14 7.96
N ARG A 198 -3.45 2.77 6.77
CA ARG A 198 -3.17 4.20 6.58
C ARG A 198 -4.43 4.98 6.24
N SER A 199 -4.55 6.14 6.85
CA SER A 199 -5.65 7.08 6.55
C SER A 199 -5.44 7.78 5.20
N GLU A 200 -6.46 8.52 4.76
CA GLU A 200 -6.41 9.40 3.60
C GLU A 200 -5.28 10.45 3.68
N SER A 201 -4.90 10.85 4.88
CA SER A 201 -3.78 11.79 5.14
C SER A 201 -2.44 11.10 5.39
N ASN A 202 -2.34 9.81 5.02
CA ASN A 202 -1.12 9.00 5.17
C ASN A 202 -0.67 8.77 6.64
N THR A 203 -1.56 8.92 7.60
CA THR A 203 -1.28 8.62 9.01
C THR A 203 -1.53 7.15 9.28
N VAL A 204 -0.61 6.49 10.00
CA VAL A 204 -0.82 5.11 10.46
C VAL A 204 -1.92 5.09 11.51
N ILE A 205 -2.95 4.31 11.27
CA ILE A 205 -4.05 4.10 12.21
C ILE A 205 -3.72 2.89 13.07
N PRO A 206 -3.54 3.05 14.37
CA PRO A 206 -3.34 1.91 15.27
C PRO A 206 -4.60 1.05 15.27
N GLY A 207 -4.41 -0.25 15.12
CA GLY A 207 -5.42 -1.24 14.81
C GLY A 207 -6.72 -1.11 15.60
N SER A 208 -7.80 -1.06 14.84
CA SER A 208 -9.19 -1.18 15.27
C SER A 208 -9.97 -1.96 14.22
N PHE A 209 -11.27 -1.98 14.35
CA PHE A 209 -12.17 -2.63 13.41
C PHE A 209 -12.68 -1.65 12.37
N VAL A 210 -13.16 -2.21 11.25
CA VAL A 210 -13.81 -1.49 10.16
C VAL A 210 -15.14 -2.15 9.83
N TRP A 211 -16.16 -1.36 9.51
CA TRP A 211 -17.43 -1.88 9.00
C TRP A 211 -17.22 -2.48 7.61
N THR A 212 -17.75 -3.69 7.37
CA THR A 212 -17.58 -4.35 6.07
C THR A 212 -18.80 -5.15 5.61
N HIS A 213 -19.29 -6.11 6.40
CA HIS A 213 -20.25 -7.13 5.97
C HIS A 213 -19.93 -7.68 4.56
N THR A 214 -18.65 -7.86 4.28
CA THR A 214 -18.13 -8.26 2.97
C THR A 214 -17.16 -9.41 3.16
N LEU A 215 -17.36 -10.47 2.39
CA LEU A 215 -16.46 -11.62 2.33
C LEU A 215 -15.16 -11.26 1.57
N PRO A 216 -14.09 -12.04 1.71
CA PRO A 216 -12.84 -11.77 1.00
C PRO A 216 -13.00 -11.67 -0.52
N ASP A 217 -13.91 -12.41 -1.13
CA ASP A 217 -14.19 -12.37 -2.58
C ASP A 217 -14.98 -11.12 -3.03
N GLY A 218 -15.28 -10.22 -2.11
CA GLY A 218 -16.02 -8.98 -2.36
C GLY A 218 -17.53 -9.14 -2.39
N THR A 219 -18.07 -10.34 -2.14
CA THR A 219 -19.52 -10.56 -2.04
C THR A 219 -20.06 -10.16 -0.66
N ALA A 220 -21.38 -9.96 -0.56
CA ALA A 220 -22.02 -9.68 0.71
C ALA A 220 -21.98 -10.90 1.62
N GLY A 221 -21.67 -10.69 2.89
CA GLY A 221 -21.63 -11.73 3.90
C GLY A 221 -20.59 -11.46 4.97
N GLY A 222 -20.49 -12.39 5.91
CA GLY A 222 -19.54 -12.33 7.01
C GLY A 222 -19.79 -13.48 7.98
N SER A 223 -19.04 -13.49 9.06
CA SER A 223 -19.13 -14.54 10.10
C SER A 223 -20.50 -14.60 10.78
N PHE A 224 -21.29 -13.54 10.65
CA PHE A 224 -22.62 -13.41 11.25
C PHE A 224 -23.65 -13.02 10.18
N PRO A 225 -24.63 -13.88 9.88
CA PRO A 225 -25.66 -13.58 8.90
C PRO A 225 -26.54 -12.38 9.36
N ASN A 226 -27.02 -11.60 8.41
CA ASN A 226 -27.89 -10.43 8.63
C ASN A 226 -27.27 -9.32 9.51
N SER A 227 -25.97 -9.30 9.70
CA SER A 227 -25.27 -8.33 10.54
C SER A 227 -24.85 -7.10 9.73
N THR A 228 -25.84 -6.31 9.31
CA THR A 228 -25.68 -5.08 8.54
C THR A 228 -26.12 -3.83 9.29
N CYS A 229 -26.48 -3.93 10.59
CA CYS A 229 -27.00 -2.78 11.35
C CYS A 229 -28.15 -2.08 10.61
N GLY A 230 -29.15 -2.85 10.13
CA GLY A 230 -30.27 -2.31 9.35
C GLY A 230 -29.80 -1.61 8.06
N ASN A 231 -28.96 -2.27 7.30
CA ASN A 231 -28.33 -1.70 6.10
C ASN A 231 -27.60 -0.37 6.39
N TRP A 232 -26.93 -0.32 7.53
CA TRP A 232 -26.09 0.81 7.97
C TRP A 232 -26.88 2.09 8.27
N THR A 233 -28.16 1.94 8.68
CA THR A 233 -29.05 3.07 8.99
C THR A 233 -29.65 3.01 10.39
N SER A 234 -29.41 1.91 11.13
CA SER A 234 -29.99 1.74 12.46
C SER A 234 -29.08 0.95 13.39
N ALA A 235 -29.29 1.11 14.68
CA ALA A 235 -28.63 0.33 15.74
C ALA A 235 -29.68 -0.13 16.75
N PRO A 236 -30.55 -1.10 16.41
CA PRO A 236 -31.42 -1.71 17.39
C PRO A 236 -30.61 -2.25 18.58
N ASN A 237 -31.20 -2.30 19.76
CA ASN A 237 -30.54 -2.80 20.95
C ASN A 237 -29.93 -4.19 20.68
N ASN A 238 -28.65 -4.37 21.06
CA ASN A 238 -27.88 -5.60 20.87
C ASN A 238 -27.71 -6.06 19.42
N SER A 239 -27.83 -5.16 18.44
CA SER A 239 -27.52 -5.48 17.05
C SER A 239 -26.03 -5.39 16.77
N PHE A 240 -25.56 -6.23 15.83
CA PHE A 240 -24.16 -6.31 15.44
C PHE A 240 -24.01 -6.16 13.94
N GLY A 241 -22.91 -5.54 13.52
CA GLY A 241 -22.47 -5.48 12.14
C GLY A 241 -21.18 -6.30 11.95
N ASN A 242 -21.05 -6.96 10.82
CA ASN A 242 -19.79 -7.63 10.49
C ASN A 242 -18.68 -6.60 10.27
N SER A 243 -17.50 -6.92 10.80
CA SER A 243 -16.33 -6.05 10.76
C SER A 243 -15.07 -6.83 10.38
N GLY A 244 -14.16 -6.13 9.75
CA GLY A 244 -12.80 -6.56 9.49
C GLY A 244 -11.80 -5.94 10.47
N SER A 245 -10.54 -6.37 10.40
CA SER A 245 -9.45 -5.92 11.27
C SER A 245 -8.37 -5.17 10.51
N LEU A 246 -7.94 -4.01 11.02
CA LEU A 246 -6.81 -3.23 10.49
C LEU A 246 -5.44 -3.88 10.76
N LYS A 247 -5.38 -4.91 11.60
CA LYS A 247 -4.11 -5.50 12.07
C LYS A 247 -3.65 -6.68 11.23
N THR A 248 -4.54 -7.26 10.44
CA THR A 248 -4.27 -8.53 9.75
C THR A 248 -4.50 -8.40 8.26
N THR A 249 -3.82 -9.24 7.50
CA THR A 249 -4.01 -9.36 6.06
C THR A 249 -5.04 -10.41 5.68
N SER A 250 -5.34 -11.38 6.55
CA SER A 250 -6.28 -12.48 6.28
C SER A 250 -7.70 -12.22 6.81
N ALA A 251 -7.84 -11.56 7.96
CA ALA A 251 -9.13 -11.19 8.54
C ALA A 251 -9.47 -9.70 8.32
N TRP A 252 -8.95 -9.12 7.24
CA TRP A 252 -9.07 -7.70 6.96
C TRP A 252 -10.51 -7.25 6.68
N THR A 253 -11.34 -8.11 6.08
CA THR A 253 -12.71 -7.77 5.68
C THR A 253 -13.79 -8.57 6.39
N SER A 254 -13.48 -9.76 6.86
CA SER A 254 -14.48 -10.63 7.54
C SER A 254 -13.77 -11.41 8.63
N GLY A 255 -14.14 -11.24 9.84
CA GLY A 255 -13.49 -11.97 10.98
C GLY A 255 -14.04 -11.61 12.34
N SER A 256 -14.90 -10.59 12.43
CA SER A 256 -15.46 -10.14 13.70
C SER A 256 -16.86 -9.56 13.51
N ALA A 257 -17.53 -9.34 14.63
CA ALA A 257 -18.75 -8.55 14.70
C ALA A 257 -18.57 -7.45 15.75
N SER A 258 -19.06 -6.27 15.43
CA SER A 258 -19.03 -5.10 16.29
C SER A 258 -20.44 -4.61 16.57
N ASN A 259 -20.73 -4.17 17.80
CA ASN A 259 -22.01 -3.61 18.14
C ASN A 259 -22.29 -2.36 17.28
N CYS A 260 -23.48 -2.26 16.70
CA CYS A 260 -23.86 -1.21 15.75
C CYS A 260 -23.73 0.22 16.31
N SER A 261 -23.74 0.39 17.62
CA SER A 261 -23.54 1.69 18.29
C SER A 261 -22.07 2.07 18.49
N LEU A 262 -21.13 1.15 18.24
CA LEU A 262 -19.71 1.48 18.36
C LEU A 262 -19.23 2.34 17.18
N PRO A 263 -18.46 3.41 17.43
CA PRO A 263 -17.81 4.15 16.37
C PRO A 263 -16.58 3.36 15.87
N ILE A 264 -16.62 2.94 14.62
CA ILE A 264 -15.48 2.31 13.94
C ILE A 264 -15.31 2.88 12.52
N ARG A 265 -14.32 2.45 11.80
CA ARG A 265 -13.86 3.06 10.55
C ARG A 265 -14.46 2.40 9.31
N LEU A 266 -14.12 2.93 8.15
CA LEU A 266 -14.38 2.35 6.83
C LEU A 266 -13.08 2.15 6.07
N TYR A 267 -13.04 1.15 5.20
CA TYR A 267 -12.08 1.11 4.09
C TYR A 267 -12.67 1.83 2.88
N CYS A 268 -11.85 2.61 2.22
CA CYS A 268 -12.18 3.39 1.03
C CYS A 268 -11.28 2.98 -0.15
N PHE A 269 -11.89 2.67 -1.29
CA PHE A 269 -11.26 2.17 -2.51
C PHE A 269 -11.61 3.01 -3.71
#